data_3dd494b8141b449861fc2e9dd9b4cb4c
#
_entry.id   3dd494b8141b449861fc2e9dd9b4cb4c
#
_cell.length_a   1.000
_cell.length_b   1.000
_cell.length_c   1.000
_cell.angle_alpha   90.00
_cell.angle_beta   90.00
_cell.angle_gamma   90.00
#
_symmetry.space_group_name_H-M   'P 1'
#
loop_
_entity.id
_entity.type
_entity.pdbx_description
1 polymer ?
#
loop_
_entity_poly.entity_id
_entity_poly.type
_entity_poly.pdbx_seq_one_letter_code
_entity_poly.pdbx_strand_id
1 'polypeptide(L)'
;MYKQTIAFGDVLLEPQYSDITSRKEISLATPLDARRQLAIPIIASPMDTVSEWEMAATMSSLGGMAVIHRYNTIEEQAAQVKNALEVQSCFVVGAAVGVNGDLVERAAECYNAGAKVICIDVAHGDHSLMNAAIDSLRRTFETGMHIMAGNVATLEGFNRLADWGADSIRVGIGGGSICSTRIQTGHGAPTLQSIIDCAQTDRTAKLIADGGIKNSGDIVKALAAGADAVMLGSLLAGTDETPSEAFRDRDGRCFKAYRGMASAEAQKDWRGKTSSLEGVSTTIPCKGPVKNVIEDLLTGMRSGLSYSGARSIPELQSKATFILQSHAASAESDTHILRR
;
A
#
# COMPACT_ATOMS: atom_id res chain seq x y z
N MET A 1 -21.29 18.54 -13.57
CA MET A 1 -21.54 18.44 -12.11
C MET A 1 -20.20 18.29 -11.42
N TYR A 2 -19.88 19.08 -10.40
CA TYR A 2 -18.61 19.00 -9.67
C TYR A 2 -18.85 18.30 -8.34
N LYS A 3 -17.95 17.35 -7.97
CA LYS A 3 -17.90 16.73 -6.65
C LYS A 3 -16.77 17.39 -5.87
N GLN A 4 -17.06 17.95 -4.69
CA GLN A 4 -16.02 18.39 -3.77
C GLN A 4 -15.35 17.17 -3.15
N THR A 5 -14.04 17.19 -3.07
CA THR A 5 -13.22 16.07 -2.55
C THR A 5 -12.22 16.58 -1.53
N ILE A 6 -11.82 15.70 -0.60
CA ILE A 6 -10.85 15.98 0.46
C ILE A 6 -9.63 15.07 0.37
N ALA A 7 -8.46 15.62 0.66
CA ALA A 7 -7.20 14.91 0.79
C ALA A 7 -6.78 14.80 2.28
N PHE A 8 -5.73 14.05 2.59
CA PHE A 8 -5.24 13.90 3.97
C PHE A 8 -4.88 15.23 4.63
N GLY A 9 -4.39 16.22 3.85
CA GLY A 9 -4.04 17.55 4.35
C GLY A 9 -5.24 18.46 4.62
N ASP A 10 -6.43 18.11 4.17
CA ASP A 10 -7.64 18.94 4.35
C ASP A 10 -8.36 18.65 5.66
N VAL A 11 -7.99 17.62 6.39
CA VAL A 11 -8.68 17.15 7.59
C VAL A 11 -7.74 16.85 8.75
N LEU A 12 -8.27 16.94 9.96
CA LEU A 12 -7.74 16.31 11.17
C LEU A 12 -8.78 15.37 11.77
N LEU A 13 -8.35 14.50 12.68
CA LEU A 13 -9.24 13.75 13.55
C LEU A 13 -9.45 14.56 14.84
N GLU A 14 -10.72 14.73 15.25
CA GLU A 14 -11.07 15.38 16.50
C GLU A 14 -10.69 14.49 17.69
N PRO A 15 -9.91 14.99 18.67
CA PRO A 15 -9.59 14.21 19.85
C PRO A 15 -10.85 13.84 20.64
N GLN A 16 -10.94 12.57 21.06
CA GLN A 16 -12.05 12.03 21.83
C GLN A 16 -11.62 11.73 23.27
N TYR A 17 -12.61 11.57 24.17
CA TYR A 17 -12.33 11.04 25.50
C TYR A 17 -11.64 9.68 25.42
N SER A 18 -10.59 9.49 26.21
CA SER A 18 -9.81 8.26 26.26
C SER A 18 -9.56 7.84 27.70
N ASP A 19 -9.81 6.57 27.98
CA ASP A 19 -9.49 5.89 29.24
C ASP A 19 -8.29 4.94 29.08
N ILE A 20 -7.55 5.04 27.95
CA ILE A 20 -6.40 4.19 27.66
C ILE A 20 -5.20 4.66 28.48
N THR A 21 -4.77 3.84 29.43
CA THR A 21 -3.68 4.15 30.34
C THR A 21 -2.32 3.80 29.75
N SER A 22 -2.28 2.85 28.81
CA SER A 22 -1.05 2.44 28.11
C SER A 22 -1.33 2.18 26.62
N ARG A 23 -0.49 2.72 25.75
CA ARG A 23 -0.53 2.44 24.30
C ARG A 23 -0.27 0.96 23.97
N LYS A 24 0.24 0.18 24.93
CA LYS A 24 0.39 -1.29 24.80
C LYS A 24 -0.94 -2.04 24.76
N GLU A 25 -2.02 -1.42 25.25
CA GLU A 25 -3.38 -1.96 25.17
C GLU A 25 -3.96 -1.92 23.75
N ILE A 26 -3.33 -1.18 22.82
CA ILE A 26 -3.85 -0.94 21.48
C ILE A 26 -3.37 -2.03 20.53
N SER A 27 -4.32 -2.77 19.95
CA SER A 27 -4.09 -3.72 18.89
C SER A 27 -4.21 -3.03 17.53
N LEU A 28 -3.19 -3.22 16.69
CA LEU A 28 -3.19 -2.79 15.29
C LEU A 28 -3.49 -3.95 14.33
N ALA A 29 -3.86 -5.12 14.86
CA ALA A 29 -4.17 -6.28 14.05
C ALA A 29 -5.37 -6.04 13.15
N THR A 30 -5.28 -6.53 11.91
CA THR A 30 -6.33 -6.40 10.90
C THR A 30 -6.50 -7.69 10.11
N PRO A 31 -7.73 -8.12 9.78
CA PRO A 31 -7.94 -9.25 8.90
C PRO A 31 -7.56 -8.87 7.46
N LEU A 32 -6.79 -9.72 6.81
CA LEU A 32 -6.54 -9.62 5.36
C LEU A 32 -7.66 -10.34 4.58
N ASP A 33 -8.14 -11.44 5.13
CA ASP A 33 -9.31 -12.20 4.68
C ASP A 33 -9.85 -13.06 5.84
N ALA A 34 -10.77 -13.98 5.57
CA ALA A 34 -11.36 -14.89 6.59
C ALA A 34 -10.34 -15.87 7.21
N ARG A 35 -9.16 -16.06 6.62
CA ARG A 35 -8.15 -17.05 7.02
C ARG A 35 -6.84 -16.41 7.46
N ARG A 36 -6.57 -15.15 7.06
CA ARG A 36 -5.28 -14.47 7.24
C ARG A 36 -5.47 -13.16 7.98
N GLN A 37 -4.59 -12.92 8.91
CA GLN A 37 -4.54 -11.70 9.70
C GLN A 37 -3.13 -11.13 9.67
N LEU A 38 -3.02 -9.82 9.58
CA LEU A 38 -1.78 -9.08 9.79
C LEU A 38 -1.77 -8.53 11.22
N ALA A 39 -0.64 -8.60 11.91
CA ALA A 39 -0.47 -8.02 13.24
C ALA A 39 -0.36 -6.48 13.18
N ILE A 40 0.08 -5.95 12.03
CA ILE A 40 0.11 -4.52 11.73
C ILE A 40 -0.49 -4.26 10.34
N PRO A 41 -1.28 -3.19 10.14
CA PRO A 41 -2.01 -2.93 8.92
C PRO A 41 -1.14 -2.25 7.83
N ILE A 42 0.10 -2.73 7.64
CA ILE A 42 1.07 -2.12 6.72
C ILE A 42 1.55 -3.15 5.70
N ILE A 43 1.43 -2.78 4.42
CA ILE A 43 1.84 -3.58 3.26
C ILE A 43 2.86 -2.77 2.46
N ALA A 44 4.03 -3.35 2.15
CA ALA A 44 4.99 -2.74 1.24
C ALA A 44 4.54 -2.94 -0.22
N SER A 45 4.60 -1.85 -1.02
CA SER A 45 4.06 -1.81 -2.38
C SER A 45 4.91 -2.60 -3.38
N PRO A 46 4.30 -3.15 -4.46
CA PRO A 46 4.97 -3.97 -5.47
C PRO A 46 5.79 -3.12 -6.46
N MET A 47 6.85 -2.51 -5.96
CA MET A 47 7.73 -1.64 -6.75
C MET A 47 9.14 -2.20 -6.77
N ASP A 48 9.80 -2.15 -7.94
CA ASP A 48 11.15 -2.67 -8.17
C ASP A 48 12.26 -1.93 -7.40
N THR A 49 11.92 -0.84 -6.72
CA THR A 49 12.78 -0.09 -5.82
C THR A 49 12.29 -0.12 -4.35
N VAL A 50 11.32 -1.01 -4.04
CA VAL A 50 10.76 -1.14 -2.68
C VAL A 50 10.73 -2.59 -2.21
N SER A 51 10.16 -3.53 -2.99
CA SER A 51 9.78 -4.85 -2.48
C SER A 51 10.36 -6.00 -3.29
N GLU A 52 11.42 -6.57 -2.75
CA GLU A 52 11.96 -7.88 -3.09
C GLU A 52 11.99 -8.78 -1.83
N TRP A 53 12.75 -9.87 -1.85
CA TRP A 53 12.70 -10.90 -0.80
C TRP A 53 13.11 -10.37 0.59
N GLU A 54 14.11 -9.49 0.70
CA GLU A 54 14.54 -8.92 1.99
C GLU A 54 13.42 -8.09 2.64
N MET A 55 12.79 -7.22 1.84
CA MET A 55 11.64 -6.43 2.30
C MET A 55 10.48 -7.35 2.67
N ALA A 56 10.20 -8.39 1.86
CA ALA A 56 9.10 -9.31 2.13
C ALA A 56 9.33 -10.10 3.44
N ALA A 57 10.53 -10.61 3.65
CA ALA A 57 10.91 -11.33 4.87
C ALA A 57 10.80 -10.42 6.10
N THR A 58 11.37 -9.22 6.03
CA THR A 58 11.40 -8.29 7.18
C THR A 58 10.00 -7.77 7.51
N MET A 59 9.21 -7.36 6.52
CA MET A 59 7.84 -6.89 6.75
C MET A 59 6.95 -7.97 7.33
N SER A 60 7.06 -9.22 6.84
CA SER A 60 6.33 -10.35 7.41
C SER A 60 6.74 -10.65 8.85
N SER A 61 8.03 -10.60 9.14
CA SER A 61 8.57 -10.79 10.50
C SER A 61 8.08 -9.73 11.50
N LEU A 62 7.81 -8.51 11.02
CA LEU A 62 7.25 -7.40 11.80
C LEU A 62 5.72 -7.49 11.94
N GLY A 63 5.09 -8.48 11.30
CA GLY A 63 3.65 -8.72 11.35
C GLY A 63 2.83 -8.00 10.28
N GLY A 64 3.47 -7.33 9.33
CA GLY A 64 2.88 -6.81 8.10
C GLY A 64 3.08 -7.78 6.94
N MET A 65 3.17 -7.27 5.72
CA MET A 65 3.56 -8.04 4.54
C MET A 65 4.17 -7.14 3.47
N ALA A 66 4.80 -7.75 2.47
CA ALA A 66 5.15 -7.08 1.23
C ALA A 66 4.62 -7.83 0.03
N VAL A 67 4.44 -7.12 -1.08
CA VAL A 67 4.12 -7.70 -2.37
C VAL A 67 5.35 -7.57 -3.26
N ILE A 68 5.98 -8.69 -3.63
CA ILE A 68 7.15 -8.73 -4.52
C ILE A 68 6.71 -8.27 -5.91
N HIS A 69 7.48 -7.36 -6.50
CA HIS A 69 7.16 -6.77 -7.81
C HIS A 69 7.24 -7.78 -8.95
N ARG A 70 6.67 -7.43 -10.13
CA ARG A 70 6.58 -8.30 -11.32
C ARG A 70 7.51 -7.89 -12.49
N TYR A 71 8.41 -6.95 -12.29
CA TYR A 71 9.42 -6.55 -13.28
C TYR A 71 10.67 -7.41 -13.13
N ASN A 72 10.48 -8.72 -13.33
CA ASN A 72 11.45 -9.80 -13.27
C ASN A 72 10.87 -11.01 -14.02
N THR A 73 11.67 -12.03 -14.27
CA THR A 73 11.17 -13.29 -14.86
C THR A 73 10.27 -14.03 -13.86
N ILE A 74 9.52 -15.01 -14.32
CA ILE A 74 8.66 -15.86 -13.46
C ILE A 74 9.52 -16.60 -12.44
N GLU A 75 10.64 -17.17 -12.89
CA GLU A 75 11.59 -17.93 -12.09
C GLU A 75 12.25 -17.05 -11.01
N GLU A 76 12.66 -15.83 -11.38
CA GLU A 76 13.25 -14.88 -10.44
C GLU A 76 12.24 -14.48 -9.37
N GLN A 77 10.99 -14.17 -9.74
CA GLN A 77 9.96 -13.80 -8.76
C GLN A 77 9.63 -14.97 -7.82
N ALA A 78 9.49 -16.19 -8.35
CA ALA A 78 9.26 -17.39 -7.55
C ALA A 78 10.44 -17.66 -6.60
N ALA A 79 11.68 -17.51 -7.07
CA ALA A 79 12.87 -17.62 -6.23
C ALA A 79 12.89 -16.59 -5.11
N GLN A 80 12.49 -15.35 -5.38
CA GLN A 80 12.36 -14.30 -4.35
C GLN A 80 11.29 -14.65 -3.30
N VAL A 81 10.15 -15.20 -3.70
CA VAL A 81 9.13 -15.70 -2.75
C VAL A 81 9.73 -16.78 -1.85
N LYS A 82 10.42 -17.74 -2.43
CA LYS A 82 11.07 -18.83 -1.70
C LYS A 82 12.13 -18.31 -0.72
N ASN A 83 13.03 -17.44 -1.17
CA ASN A 83 14.08 -16.85 -0.33
C ASN A 83 13.47 -16.08 0.87
N ALA A 84 12.40 -15.33 0.66
CA ALA A 84 11.71 -14.65 1.75
C ALA A 84 11.18 -15.63 2.80
N LEU A 85 10.59 -16.76 2.37
CA LEU A 85 10.01 -17.79 3.24
C LEU A 85 11.05 -18.69 3.94
N GLU A 86 12.30 -18.71 3.48
CA GLU A 86 13.41 -19.36 4.17
C GLU A 86 13.80 -18.64 5.48
N VAL A 87 13.42 -17.36 5.62
CA VAL A 87 13.56 -16.63 6.88
C VAL A 87 12.52 -17.13 7.89
N GLN A 88 12.97 -17.69 9.01
CA GLN A 88 12.16 -18.44 9.98
C GLN A 88 10.92 -17.69 10.50
N SER A 89 10.93 -16.37 10.52
CA SER A 89 9.81 -15.51 10.99
C SER A 89 8.95 -14.95 9.86
N CYS A 90 9.13 -15.42 8.63
CA CYS A 90 8.32 -14.98 7.49
C CYS A 90 7.11 -15.92 7.30
N PHE A 91 5.90 -15.37 7.37
CA PHE A 91 4.65 -16.14 7.32
C PHE A 91 3.76 -15.80 6.11
N VAL A 92 3.82 -14.57 5.62
CA VAL A 92 2.97 -14.09 4.53
C VAL A 92 3.79 -13.28 3.53
N VAL A 93 3.83 -13.77 2.30
CA VAL A 93 4.44 -13.10 1.15
C VAL A 93 3.39 -12.94 0.06
N GLY A 94 3.33 -11.74 -0.54
CA GLY A 94 2.56 -11.45 -1.73
C GLY A 94 3.45 -11.40 -2.98
N ALA A 95 2.87 -11.71 -4.14
CA ALA A 95 3.52 -11.55 -5.43
C ALA A 95 2.59 -10.81 -6.41
N ALA A 96 3.15 -9.84 -7.14
CA ALA A 96 2.39 -9.07 -8.12
C ALA A 96 2.33 -9.80 -9.48
N VAL A 97 1.18 -9.64 -10.17
CA VAL A 97 0.96 -10.13 -11.53
C VAL A 97 0.29 -9.04 -12.38
N GLY A 98 0.35 -9.16 -13.70
CA GLY A 98 -0.43 -8.34 -14.63
C GLY A 98 -1.85 -8.88 -14.84
N VAL A 99 -2.58 -8.29 -15.81
CA VAL A 99 -3.94 -8.73 -16.19
C VAL A 99 -3.98 -9.62 -17.43
N ASN A 100 -2.86 -9.81 -18.10
CA ASN A 100 -2.73 -10.59 -19.32
C ASN A 100 -1.29 -11.14 -19.46
N GLY A 101 -1.01 -11.87 -20.56
CA GLY A 101 0.28 -12.49 -20.79
C GLY A 101 0.50 -13.70 -19.87
N ASP A 102 1.49 -13.63 -18.99
CA ASP A 102 1.95 -14.70 -18.10
C ASP A 102 1.14 -14.81 -16.78
N LEU A 103 -0.03 -14.18 -16.67
CA LEU A 103 -0.83 -14.07 -15.44
C LEU A 103 -0.94 -15.36 -14.64
N VAL A 104 -1.47 -16.43 -15.26
CA VAL A 104 -1.78 -17.68 -14.57
C VAL A 104 -0.51 -18.47 -14.27
N GLU A 105 0.43 -18.52 -15.22
CA GLU A 105 1.71 -19.20 -15.05
C GLU A 105 2.54 -18.58 -13.94
N ARG A 106 2.69 -17.25 -13.96
CA ARG A 106 3.40 -16.49 -12.92
C ARG A 106 2.75 -16.65 -11.54
N ALA A 107 1.42 -16.56 -11.48
CA ALA A 107 0.69 -16.79 -10.23
C ALA A 107 0.88 -18.21 -9.70
N ALA A 108 0.88 -19.22 -10.59
CA ALA A 108 1.08 -20.61 -10.20
C ALA A 108 2.49 -20.85 -9.65
N GLU A 109 3.53 -20.35 -10.33
CA GLU A 109 4.91 -20.51 -9.87
C GLU A 109 5.15 -19.79 -8.54
N CYS A 110 4.63 -18.56 -8.36
CA CYS A 110 4.70 -17.87 -7.07
C CYS A 110 3.92 -18.61 -5.97
N TYR A 111 2.74 -19.18 -6.28
CA TYR A 111 1.96 -19.96 -5.33
C TYR A 111 2.68 -21.26 -4.92
N ASN A 112 3.27 -21.97 -5.89
CA ASN A 112 4.07 -23.17 -5.66
C ASN A 112 5.31 -22.86 -4.82
N ALA A 113 5.93 -21.68 -5.02
CA ALA A 113 7.01 -21.17 -4.17
C ALA A 113 6.55 -20.79 -2.74
N GLY A 114 5.24 -20.70 -2.50
CA GLY A 114 4.63 -20.48 -1.18
C GLY A 114 3.96 -19.13 -0.96
N ALA A 115 3.86 -18.28 -1.98
CA ALA A 115 3.09 -17.02 -1.87
C ALA A 115 1.64 -17.29 -1.44
N LYS A 116 1.11 -16.47 -0.54
CA LYS A 116 -0.26 -16.58 -0.03
C LYS A 116 -1.20 -15.54 -0.61
N VAL A 117 -0.65 -14.50 -1.22
CA VAL A 117 -1.37 -13.38 -1.81
C VAL A 117 -0.88 -13.17 -3.22
N ILE A 118 -1.78 -13.13 -4.19
CA ILE A 118 -1.49 -12.66 -5.54
C ILE A 118 -2.14 -11.30 -5.73
N CYS A 119 -1.32 -10.32 -6.08
CA CYS A 119 -1.73 -8.94 -6.31
C CYS A 119 -1.81 -8.66 -7.80
N ILE A 120 -3.02 -8.51 -8.35
CA ILE A 120 -3.21 -8.05 -9.73
C ILE A 120 -2.99 -6.54 -9.73
N ASP A 121 -1.86 -6.13 -10.31
CA ASP A 121 -1.34 -4.77 -10.20
C ASP A 121 -1.42 -4.01 -11.53
N VAL A 122 -2.38 -3.08 -11.64
CA VAL A 122 -2.57 -2.18 -12.78
C VAL A 122 -2.95 -0.76 -12.32
N ALA A 123 -2.64 0.24 -13.13
CA ALA A 123 -2.93 1.64 -12.80
C ALA A 123 -4.44 1.94 -12.69
N HIS A 124 -5.28 1.24 -13.48
CA HIS A 124 -6.74 1.36 -13.46
C HIS A 124 -7.37 -0.04 -13.46
N GLY A 125 -7.84 -0.48 -12.29
CA GLY A 125 -8.38 -1.83 -12.06
C GLY A 125 -9.84 -2.01 -12.46
N ASP A 126 -10.61 -0.93 -12.56
CA ASP A 126 -12.02 -0.99 -13.00
C ASP A 126 -12.12 -1.17 -14.52
N HIS A 127 -11.73 -2.36 -14.99
CA HIS A 127 -11.55 -2.68 -16.41
C HIS A 127 -11.92 -4.16 -16.67
N SER A 128 -12.45 -4.45 -17.85
CA SER A 128 -12.84 -5.83 -18.24
C SER A 128 -11.71 -6.85 -18.17
N LEU A 129 -10.46 -6.44 -18.43
CA LEU A 129 -9.28 -7.31 -18.27
C LEU A 129 -9.07 -7.74 -16.81
N MET A 130 -9.40 -6.89 -15.83
CA MET A 130 -9.33 -7.24 -14.42
C MET A 130 -10.34 -8.34 -14.07
N ASN A 131 -11.58 -8.24 -14.60
CA ASN A 131 -12.58 -9.31 -14.44
C ASN A 131 -12.07 -10.66 -14.98
N ALA A 132 -11.56 -10.66 -16.21
CA ALA A 132 -11.00 -11.87 -16.83
C ALA A 132 -9.81 -12.43 -16.02
N ALA A 133 -8.97 -11.57 -15.47
CA ALA A 133 -7.82 -11.97 -14.65
C ALA A 133 -8.27 -12.61 -13.33
N ILE A 134 -9.19 -11.97 -12.60
CA ILE A 134 -9.74 -12.51 -11.33
C ILE A 134 -10.43 -13.86 -11.59
N ASP A 135 -11.28 -13.96 -12.61
CA ASP A 135 -11.97 -15.20 -12.99
C ASP A 135 -10.98 -16.33 -13.30
N SER A 136 -9.92 -16.05 -14.07
CA SER A 136 -8.88 -17.02 -14.39
C SER A 136 -8.15 -17.52 -13.14
N LEU A 137 -7.79 -16.63 -12.22
CA LEU A 137 -7.13 -17.00 -10.96
C LEU A 137 -8.09 -17.79 -10.04
N ARG A 138 -9.37 -17.40 -9.95
CA ARG A 138 -10.36 -18.13 -9.13
C ARG A 138 -10.60 -19.55 -9.65
N ARG A 139 -10.68 -19.74 -10.97
CA ARG A 139 -10.80 -21.08 -11.57
C ARG A 139 -9.58 -21.95 -11.29
N THR A 140 -8.39 -21.34 -11.21
CA THR A 140 -7.13 -22.08 -11.01
C THR A 140 -6.90 -22.43 -9.54
N PHE A 141 -7.19 -21.50 -8.62
CA PHE A 141 -6.77 -21.59 -7.21
C PHE A 141 -7.96 -21.64 -6.22
N GLU A 142 -9.18 -21.51 -6.71
CA GLU A 142 -10.40 -21.48 -5.89
C GLU A 142 -10.27 -20.46 -4.72
N THR A 143 -10.48 -20.92 -3.49
CA THR A 143 -10.36 -20.10 -2.27
C THR A 143 -9.01 -20.27 -1.56
N GLY A 144 -8.08 -21.04 -2.12
CA GLY A 144 -6.78 -21.32 -1.51
C GLY A 144 -5.85 -20.10 -1.47
N MET A 145 -5.99 -19.22 -2.47
CA MET A 145 -5.19 -18.03 -2.68
C MET A 145 -5.99 -16.76 -2.37
N HIS A 146 -5.35 -15.81 -1.70
CA HIS A 146 -5.89 -14.46 -1.55
C HIS A 146 -5.63 -13.65 -2.83
N ILE A 147 -6.68 -13.11 -3.45
CA ILE A 147 -6.58 -12.22 -4.60
C ILE A 147 -6.74 -10.77 -4.13
N MET A 148 -5.66 -10.01 -4.19
CA MET A 148 -5.65 -8.55 -4.05
C MET A 148 -5.73 -7.95 -5.45
N ALA A 149 -6.66 -7.04 -5.69
CA ALA A 149 -6.83 -6.40 -7.01
C ALA A 149 -6.83 -4.88 -6.90
N GLY A 150 -6.43 -4.19 -7.95
CA GLY A 150 -6.45 -2.73 -7.97
C GLY A 150 -5.61 -2.13 -9.10
N ASN A 151 -5.64 -0.78 -9.18
CA ASN A 151 -6.23 0.18 -8.26
C ASN A 151 -7.58 0.69 -8.77
N VAL A 152 -8.46 1.04 -7.83
CA VAL A 152 -9.71 1.74 -8.09
C VAL A 152 -9.79 3.03 -7.28
N ALA A 153 -10.74 3.93 -7.60
CA ALA A 153 -10.93 5.19 -6.88
C ALA A 153 -12.40 5.49 -6.58
N THR A 154 -13.34 4.61 -6.95
CA THR A 154 -14.77 4.81 -6.78
C THR A 154 -15.42 3.60 -6.11
N LEU A 155 -16.56 3.82 -5.43
CA LEU A 155 -17.34 2.75 -4.81
C LEU A 155 -17.81 1.72 -5.83
N GLU A 156 -18.24 2.17 -7.01
CA GLU A 156 -18.69 1.28 -8.08
C GLU A 156 -17.57 0.37 -8.59
N GLY A 157 -16.36 0.94 -8.75
CA GLY A 157 -15.17 0.17 -9.11
C GLY A 157 -14.80 -0.84 -8.03
N PHE A 158 -14.82 -0.42 -6.75
CA PHE A 158 -14.58 -1.30 -5.61
C PHE A 158 -15.57 -2.48 -5.60
N ASN A 159 -16.86 -2.19 -5.68
CA ASN A 159 -17.90 -3.21 -5.66
C ASN A 159 -17.77 -4.18 -6.84
N ARG A 160 -17.45 -3.69 -8.05
CA ARG A 160 -17.21 -4.58 -9.21
C ARG A 160 -16.06 -5.55 -8.97
N LEU A 161 -14.91 -5.09 -8.46
CA LEU A 161 -13.80 -6.00 -8.18
C LEU A 161 -14.14 -7.02 -7.08
N ALA A 162 -14.89 -6.60 -6.07
CA ALA A 162 -15.39 -7.49 -5.02
C ALA A 162 -16.36 -8.53 -5.59
N ASP A 163 -17.32 -8.11 -6.42
CA ASP A 163 -18.30 -8.99 -7.07
C ASP A 163 -17.63 -9.98 -8.06
N TRP A 164 -16.50 -9.60 -8.67
CA TRP A 164 -15.70 -10.50 -9.50
C TRP A 164 -14.86 -11.48 -8.66
N GLY A 165 -14.79 -11.31 -7.34
CA GLY A 165 -14.19 -12.26 -6.43
C GLY A 165 -12.83 -11.83 -5.86
N ALA A 166 -12.46 -10.57 -5.89
CA ALA A 166 -11.28 -10.09 -5.15
C ALA A 166 -11.52 -10.16 -3.63
N ASP A 167 -10.52 -10.63 -2.85
CA ASP A 167 -10.58 -10.68 -1.38
C ASP A 167 -10.21 -9.33 -0.77
N SER A 168 -9.30 -8.59 -1.41
CA SER A 168 -8.95 -7.22 -1.04
C SER A 168 -8.75 -6.34 -2.27
N ILE A 169 -9.00 -5.04 -2.10
CA ILE A 169 -8.99 -4.08 -3.20
C ILE A 169 -8.15 -2.88 -2.82
N ARG A 170 -7.17 -2.56 -3.68
CA ARG A 170 -6.32 -1.38 -3.54
C ARG A 170 -7.06 -0.14 -4.04
N VAL A 171 -7.20 0.84 -3.16
CA VAL A 171 -7.94 2.08 -3.40
C VAL A 171 -6.98 3.27 -3.44
N GLY A 172 -6.90 3.91 -4.59
CA GLY A 172 -6.07 5.10 -4.82
C GLY A 172 -5.55 5.17 -6.26
N ILE A 173 -5.93 6.20 -7.00
CA ILE A 173 -5.44 6.50 -8.35
C ILE A 173 -4.83 7.90 -8.38
N GLY A 174 -3.54 7.97 -8.74
CA GLY A 174 -2.81 9.22 -8.87
C GLY A 174 -2.36 9.87 -7.56
N GLY A 175 -2.47 9.15 -6.40
CA GLY A 175 -2.05 9.64 -5.08
C GLY A 175 -0.58 9.41 -4.73
N GLY A 176 0.11 8.54 -5.45
CA GLY A 176 1.52 8.20 -5.17
C GLY A 176 2.47 9.39 -5.32
N SER A 177 3.53 9.43 -4.51
CA SER A 177 4.51 10.54 -4.48
C SER A 177 5.28 10.72 -5.78
N ILE A 178 5.42 9.67 -6.58
CA ILE A 178 6.10 9.64 -7.89
C ILE A 178 5.13 9.25 -9.02
N CYS A 179 3.82 9.26 -8.75
CA CYS A 179 2.80 9.01 -9.74
C CYS A 179 2.51 10.30 -10.53
N SER A 180 2.55 10.21 -11.85
CA SER A 180 2.20 11.32 -12.76
C SER A 180 0.89 11.07 -13.53
N THR A 181 0.11 10.06 -13.16
CA THR A 181 -1.17 9.72 -13.81
C THR A 181 -2.09 10.92 -13.95
N ARG A 182 -2.25 11.74 -12.88
CA ARG A 182 -3.09 12.95 -12.91
C ARG A 182 -2.61 13.99 -13.92
N ILE A 183 -1.29 14.10 -14.07
CA ILE A 183 -0.67 15.04 -15.01
C ILE A 183 -0.83 14.54 -16.44
N GLN A 184 -0.61 13.24 -16.67
CA GLN A 184 -0.60 12.65 -18.00
C GLN A 184 -2.01 12.42 -18.55
N THR A 185 -2.96 12.04 -17.69
CA THR A 185 -4.28 11.58 -18.13
C THR A 185 -5.42 12.51 -17.73
N GLY A 186 -5.19 13.44 -16.80
CA GLY A 186 -6.23 14.24 -16.17
C GLY A 186 -7.16 13.45 -15.23
N HIS A 187 -6.88 12.15 -15.00
CA HIS A 187 -7.69 11.29 -14.15
C HIS A 187 -7.02 11.03 -12.80
N GLY A 188 -7.84 10.82 -11.77
CA GLY A 188 -7.44 10.50 -10.40
C GLY A 188 -8.39 11.07 -9.38
N ALA A 189 -8.22 10.64 -8.12
CA ALA A 189 -8.98 11.17 -7.00
C ALA A 189 -8.06 11.32 -5.77
N PRO A 190 -8.34 12.27 -4.85
CA PRO A 190 -7.66 12.28 -3.55
C PRO A 190 -7.89 10.95 -2.84
N THR A 191 -6.81 10.32 -2.37
CA THR A 191 -6.87 8.95 -1.82
C THR A 191 -7.82 8.88 -0.61
N LEU A 192 -7.79 9.88 0.28
CA LEU A 192 -8.69 9.91 1.44
C LEU A 192 -10.16 9.91 1.01
N GLN A 193 -10.54 10.73 0.02
CA GLN A 193 -11.92 10.74 -0.49
C GLN A 193 -12.31 9.38 -1.08
N SER A 194 -11.40 8.76 -1.85
CA SER A 194 -11.66 7.43 -2.42
C SER A 194 -11.85 6.36 -1.33
N ILE A 195 -11.10 6.43 -0.22
CA ILE A 195 -11.30 5.54 0.93
C ILE A 195 -12.68 5.74 1.54
N ILE A 196 -13.07 6.99 1.83
CA ILE A 196 -14.38 7.32 2.40
C ILE A 196 -15.52 6.83 1.52
N ASP A 197 -15.42 7.03 0.20
CA ASP A 197 -16.42 6.58 -0.74
C ASP A 197 -16.49 5.04 -0.80
N CYS A 198 -15.35 4.36 -0.93
CA CYS A 198 -15.28 2.90 -1.03
C CYS A 198 -15.67 2.21 0.28
N ALA A 199 -15.45 2.83 1.43
CA ALA A 199 -15.84 2.32 2.74
C ALA A 199 -17.38 2.23 2.93
N GLN A 200 -18.17 2.86 2.02
CA GLN A 200 -19.63 2.70 2.01
C GLN A 200 -20.09 1.36 1.40
N THR A 201 -19.16 0.50 1.03
CA THR A 201 -19.48 -0.82 0.47
C THR A 201 -20.19 -1.71 1.48
N ASP A 202 -21.08 -2.56 0.98
CA ASP A 202 -21.69 -3.69 1.72
C ASP A 202 -21.01 -5.04 1.39
N ARG A 203 -19.90 -5.01 0.59
CA ARG A 203 -19.11 -6.19 0.25
C ARG A 203 -18.11 -6.50 1.37
N THR A 204 -17.69 -7.78 1.43
CA THR A 204 -16.76 -8.28 2.45
C THR A 204 -15.28 -8.09 2.10
N ALA A 205 -14.98 -7.68 0.86
CA ALA A 205 -13.61 -7.44 0.41
C ALA A 205 -12.92 -6.36 1.25
N LYS A 206 -11.63 -6.56 1.56
CA LYS A 206 -10.85 -5.65 2.40
C LYS A 206 -10.37 -4.44 1.60
N LEU A 207 -10.44 -3.26 2.22
CA LEU A 207 -10.01 -2.00 1.62
C LEU A 207 -8.56 -1.73 2.00
N ILE A 208 -7.68 -1.66 0.98
CA ILE A 208 -6.27 -1.30 1.14
C ILE A 208 -6.05 0.11 0.60
N ALA A 209 -5.77 1.06 1.49
CA ALA A 209 -5.47 2.44 1.10
C ALA A 209 -4.08 2.52 0.45
N ASP A 210 -4.01 2.97 -0.81
CA ASP A 210 -2.76 2.98 -1.57
C ASP A 210 -2.44 4.36 -2.16
N GLY A 211 -1.29 4.91 -1.75
CA GLY A 211 -0.76 6.18 -2.20
C GLY A 211 -1.22 7.40 -1.40
N GLY A 212 -0.42 8.46 -1.44
CA GLY A 212 -0.72 9.74 -0.78
C GLY A 212 -0.40 9.82 0.71
N ILE A 213 0.00 8.72 1.33
CA ILE A 213 0.31 8.59 2.77
C ILE A 213 1.76 9.02 3.00
N LYS A 214 1.98 10.00 3.86
CA LYS A 214 3.29 10.64 4.09
C LYS A 214 3.84 10.43 5.50
N ASN A 215 3.01 10.06 6.46
CA ASN A 215 3.36 9.92 7.88
C ASN A 215 2.36 9.02 8.61
N SER A 216 2.60 8.75 9.89
CA SER A 216 1.70 7.95 10.73
C SER A 216 0.31 8.55 10.92
N GLY A 217 0.19 9.88 10.94
CA GLY A 217 -1.09 10.58 11.02
C GLY A 217 -1.98 10.31 9.80
N ASP A 218 -1.39 10.27 8.59
CA ASP A 218 -2.13 9.92 7.39
C ASP A 218 -2.58 8.44 7.41
N ILE A 219 -1.76 7.53 8.00
CA ILE A 219 -2.16 6.13 8.21
C ILE A 219 -3.38 6.08 9.13
N VAL A 220 -3.36 6.79 10.26
CA VAL A 220 -4.48 6.82 11.20
C VAL A 220 -5.74 7.39 10.53
N LYS A 221 -5.62 8.46 9.72
CA LYS A 221 -6.74 9.02 8.94
C LYS A 221 -7.27 8.02 7.92
N ALA A 222 -6.41 7.27 7.22
CA ALA A 222 -6.83 6.24 6.27
C ALA A 222 -7.62 5.12 6.96
N LEU A 223 -7.11 4.61 8.10
CA LEU A 223 -7.77 3.59 8.89
C LEU A 223 -9.11 4.11 9.46
N ALA A 224 -9.14 5.33 10.00
CA ALA A 224 -10.35 5.97 10.50
C ALA A 224 -11.42 6.16 9.42
N ALA A 225 -11.00 6.40 8.17
CA ALA A 225 -11.88 6.54 7.03
C ALA A 225 -12.45 5.21 6.50
N GLY A 226 -12.03 4.07 7.06
CA GLY A 226 -12.56 2.75 6.71
C GLY A 226 -11.59 1.81 6.00
N ALA A 227 -10.31 2.18 5.86
CA ALA A 227 -9.32 1.24 5.34
C ALA A 227 -9.01 0.13 6.36
N ASP A 228 -8.88 -1.12 5.88
CA ASP A 228 -8.43 -2.26 6.71
C ASP A 228 -6.90 -2.25 6.84
N ALA A 229 -6.18 -1.83 5.80
CA ALA A 229 -4.72 -1.70 5.80
C ALA A 229 -4.26 -0.59 4.86
N VAL A 230 -2.98 -0.24 4.92
CA VAL A 230 -2.34 0.74 4.04
C VAL A 230 -1.21 0.11 3.23
N MET A 231 -1.06 0.51 1.97
CA MET A 231 0.07 0.14 1.12
C MET A 231 1.04 1.32 1.01
N LEU A 232 2.30 1.08 1.35
CA LEU A 232 3.34 2.10 1.45
C LEU A 232 4.47 1.87 0.45
N GLY A 233 4.81 2.91 -0.31
CA GLY A 233 5.98 2.96 -1.20
C GLY A 233 7.05 3.90 -0.64
N SER A 234 6.85 5.22 -0.75
CA SER A 234 7.86 6.24 -0.43
C SER A 234 8.33 6.24 1.03
N LEU A 235 7.47 5.87 1.97
CA LEU A 235 7.84 5.76 3.37
C LEU A 235 8.87 4.67 3.61
N LEU A 236 8.78 3.55 2.87
CA LEU A 236 9.70 2.41 2.97
C LEU A 236 10.88 2.50 2.00
N ALA A 237 10.75 3.25 0.90
CA ALA A 237 11.83 3.46 -0.06
C ALA A 237 13.06 4.10 0.62
N GLY A 238 14.26 3.67 0.23
CA GLY A 238 15.53 4.11 0.83
C GLY A 238 15.94 3.36 2.09
N THR A 239 15.14 2.39 2.57
CA THR A 239 15.58 1.50 3.67
C THR A 239 16.57 0.44 3.17
N ASP A 240 17.26 -0.21 4.11
CA ASP A 240 18.33 -1.17 3.78
C ASP A 240 17.79 -2.36 2.97
N GLU A 241 16.56 -2.80 3.25
CA GLU A 241 15.89 -3.94 2.64
C GLU A 241 15.29 -3.67 1.24
N THR A 242 15.36 -2.42 0.75
CA THR A 242 14.94 -2.12 -0.63
C THR A 242 16.00 -2.59 -1.65
N PRO A 243 15.59 -3.09 -2.83
CA PRO A 243 16.51 -3.75 -3.78
C PRO A 243 17.54 -2.82 -4.44
N SER A 244 17.28 -1.51 -4.49
CA SER A 244 18.19 -0.58 -5.14
C SER A 244 19.52 -0.43 -4.38
N GLU A 245 20.64 -0.41 -5.12
CA GLU A 245 21.94 -0.15 -4.55
C GLU A 245 22.06 1.25 -3.94
N ALA A 246 22.77 1.32 -2.82
CA ALA A 246 23.06 2.59 -2.17
C ALA A 246 24.27 3.25 -2.81
N PHE A 247 24.20 4.56 -3.07
CA PHE A 247 25.32 5.36 -3.54
C PHE A 247 25.50 6.62 -2.70
N ARG A 248 26.69 7.22 -2.75
CA ARG A 248 26.97 8.45 -2.02
C ARG A 248 27.16 9.62 -2.98
N ASP A 249 26.60 10.76 -2.60
CA ASP A 249 26.86 12.00 -3.31
C ASP A 249 28.26 12.60 -2.96
N ARG A 250 28.58 13.75 -3.56
CA ARG A 250 29.87 14.44 -3.32
C ARG A 250 30.07 14.88 -1.87
N ASP A 251 28.98 15.06 -1.13
CA ASP A 251 29.00 15.44 0.28
C ASP A 251 29.01 14.21 1.21
N GLY A 252 29.08 13.00 0.66
CA GLY A 252 29.11 11.74 1.40
C GLY A 252 27.73 11.25 1.86
N ARG A 253 26.64 11.95 1.49
CA ARG A 253 25.28 11.56 1.86
C ARG A 253 24.84 10.36 1.05
N CYS A 254 24.21 9.39 1.73
CA CYS A 254 23.73 8.14 1.13
C CYS A 254 22.35 8.31 0.50
N PHE A 255 22.18 7.75 -0.71
CA PHE A 255 20.93 7.74 -1.46
C PHE A 255 20.69 6.38 -2.09
N LYS A 256 19.41 6.05 -2.34
CA LYS A 256 18.95 4.91 -3.15
C LYS A 256 18.04 5.41 -4.28
N ALA A 257 17.94 4.65 -5.36
CA ALA A 257 16.98 4.93 -6.43
C ALA A 257 15.54 4.69 -5.93
N TYR A 258 14.61 5.52 -6.39
CA TYR A 258 13.19 5.36 -6.17
C TYR A 258 12.42 5.74 -7.43
N ARG A 259 11.65 4.80 -7.99
CA ARG A 259 10.94 5.01 -9.26
C ARG A 259 9.56 4.36 -9.28
N GLY A 260 8.65 4.97 -10.05
CA GLY A 260 7.35 4.38 -10.33
C GLY A 260 7.45 3.26 -11.37
N MET A 261 6.69 2.19 -11.21
CA MET A 261 6.64 1.08 -12.17
C MET A 261 6.21 1.51 -13.58
N ALA A 262 5.44 2.61 -13.69
CA ALA A 262 5.05 3.22 -14.96
C ALA A 262 6.04 4.32 -15.42
N SER A 263 7.22 4.46 -14.81
CA SER A 263 8.26 5.38 -15.30
C SER A 263 8.89 4.85 -16.60
N ALA A 264 9.44 5.77 -17.41
CA ALA A 264 10.10 5.41 -18.65
C ALA A 264 11.30 4.47 -18.40
N GLU A 265 12.07 4.73 -17.35
CA GLU A 265 13.24 3.97 -16.97
C GLU A 265 12.86 2.53 -16.55
N ALA A 266 11.90 2.38 -15.64
CA ALA A 266 11.48 1.06 -15.17
C ALA A 266 10.95 0.19 -16.33
N GLN A 267 10.14 0.76 -17.23
CA GLN A 267 9.61 0.04 -18.39
C GLN A 267 10.69 -0.31 -19.41
N LYS A 268 11.65 0.60 -19.65
CA LYS A 268 12.76 0.36 -20.57
C LYS A 268 13.67 -0.76 -20.07
N ASP A 269 14.00 -0.75 -18.78
CA ASP A 269 14.82 -1.79 -18.15
C ASP A 269 14.12 -3.16 -18.21
N TRP A 270 12.81 -3.21 -17.97
CA TRP A 270 12.06 -4.47 -17.98
C TRP A 270 11.64 -4.95 -19.38
N ARG A 271 11.12 -4.05 -20.24
CA ARG A 271 10.50 -4.43 -21.54
C ARG A 271 11.29 -3.96 -22.76
N GLY A 272 12.41 -3.27 -22.57
CA GLY A 272 13.17 -2.66 -23.64
C GLY A 272 12.48 -1.49 -24.33
N LYS A 273 11.23 -1.15 -23.96
CA LYS A 273 10.44 -0.06 -24.54
C LYS A 273 9.52 0.58 -23.52
N THR A 274 9.24 1.87 -23.71
CA THR A 274 8.29 2.65 -22.91
C THR A 274 6.89 2.60 -23.56
N SER A 275 5.87 2.30 -22.77
CA SER A 275 4.45 2.29 -23.21
C SER A 275 3.57 3.27 -22.42
N SER A 276 4.06 3.82 -21.30
CA SER A 276 3.36 4.77 -20.44
C SER A 276 4.37 5.76 -19.84
N LEU A 277 3.93 6.95 -19.47
CA LEU A 277 4.71 7.99 -18.79
C LEU A 277 4.06 8.42 -17.47
N GLU A 278 3.38 7.49 -16.80
CA GLU A 278 2.60 7.77 -15.58
C GLU A 278 3.39 7.63 -14.28
N GLY A 279 4.71 7.60 -14.35
CA GLY A 279 5.63 7.59 -13.21
C GLY A 279 6.90 8.37 -13.48
N VAL A 280 7.54 8.81 -12.40
CA VAL A 280 8.85 9.47 -12.45
C VAL A 280 9.88 8.67 -11.67
N SER A 281 11.16 8.87 -12.01
CA SER A 281 12.31 8.32 -11.31
C SER A 281 13.03 9.42 -10.55
N THR A 282 13.50 9.11 -9.34
CA THR A 282 14.24 10.02 -8.47
C THR A 282 15.19 9.25 -7.56
N THR A 283 15.84 9.95 -6.66
CA THR A 283 16.63 9.37 -5.59
C THR A 283 16.06 9.78 -4.23
N ILE A 284 16.21 8.94 -3.22
CA ILE A 284 15.74 9.18 -1.87
C ILE A 284 16.88 8.91 -0.87
N PRO A 285 17.01 9.69 0.20
CA PRO A 285 18.03 9.44 1.22
C PRO A 285 17.91 8.04 1.82
N CYS A 286 19.05 7.42 2.13
CA CYS A 286 19.08 6.18 2.91
C CYS A 286 18.48 6.40 4.29
N LYS A 287 17.67 5.44 4.74
CA LYS A 287 16.91 5.51 6.00
C LYS A 287 17.36 4.49 7.05
N GLY A 288 18.34 3.64 6.72
CA GLY A 288 18.70 2.49 7.55
C GLY A 288 17.62 1.38 7.53
N PRO A 289 17.60 0.48 8.52
CA PRO A 289 16.70 -0.66 8.55
C PRO A 289 15.22 -0.27 8.52
N VAL A 290 14.41 -0.96 7.69
CA VAL A 290 12.95 -0.75 7.60
C VAL A 290 12.24 -0.93 8.94
N LYS A 291 12.78 -1.80 9.80
CA LYS A 291 12.27 -1.99 11.16
C LYS A 291 12.14 -0.68 11.92
N ASN A 292 13.14 0.19 11.86
CA ASN A 292 13.11 1.48 12.57
C ASN A 292 11.97 2.38 12.04
N VAL A 293 11.81 2.43 10.72
CA VAL A 293 10.71 3.19 10.09
C VAL A 293 9.35 2.65 10.52
N ILE A 294 9.18 1.32 10.55
CA ILE A 294 7.94 0.68 10.98
C ILE A 294 7.67 0.97 12.46
N GLU A 295 8.65 0.85 13.35
CA GLU A 295 8.50 1.11 14.79
C GLU A 295 8.06 2.56 15.05
N ASP A 296 8.63 3.53 14.33
CA ASP A 296 8.22 4.95 14.41
C ASP A 296 6.77 5.14 13.94
N LEU A 297 6.39 4.53 12.82
CA LEU A 297 5.00 4.58 12.31
C LEU A 297 4.02 3.95 13.31
N LEU A 298 4.33 2.78 13.87
CA LEU A 298 3.50 2.10 14.86
C LEU A 298 3.33 2.92 16.14
N THR A 299 4.39 3.61 16.56
CA THR A 299 4.34 4.51 17.71
C THR A 299 3.35 5.64 17.47
N GLY A 300 3.42 6.29 16.31
CA GLY A 300 2.48 7.34 15.91
C GLY A 300 1.04 6.83 15.76
N MET A 301 0.86 5.64 15.16
CA MET A 301 -0.46 5.02 14.99
C MET A 301 -1.11 4.71 16.35
N ARG A 302 -0.39 4.09 17.28
CA ARG A 302 -0.92 3.83 18.63
C ARG A 302 -1.25 5.13 19.37
N SER A 303 -0.44 6.18 19.19
CA SER A 303 -0.78 7.53 19.67
C SER A 303 -2.11 8.01 19.11
N GLY A 304 -2.29 7.94 17.77
CA GLY A 304 -3.51 8.39 17.12
C GLY A 304 -4.75 7.64 17.60
N LEU A 305 -4.68 6.31 17.73
CA LEU A 305 -5.77 5.51 18.28
C LEU A 305 -6.07 5.91 19.74
N SER A 306 -5.04 6.15 20.56
CA SER A 306 -5.25 6.57 21.94
C SER A 306 -5.97 7.91 22.07
N TYR A 307 -5.71 8.87 21.18
CA TYR A 307 -6.44 10.14 21.13
C TYR A 307 -7.89 10.02 20.66
N SER A 308 -8.23 8.94 19.99
CA SER A 308 -9.61 8.59 19.64
C SER A 308 -10.29 7.70 20.69
N GLY A 309 -9.62 7.36 21.80
CA GLY A 309 -10.09 6.41 22.79
C GLY A 309 -10.36 5.00 22.22
N ALA A 310 -9.62 4.62 21.18
CA ALA A 310 -9.81 3.37 20.44
C ALA A 310 -8.68 2.37 20.74
N ARG A 311 -9.02 1.14 21.11
CA ARG A 311 -8.09 0.04 21.37
C ARG A 311 -7.86 -0.85 20.16
N SER A 312 -8.61 -0.64 19.07
CA SER A 312 -8.52 -1.41 17.83
C SER A 312 -8.90 -0.57 16.62
N ILE A 313 -8.57 -1.05 15.42
CA ILE A 313 -8.95 -0.39 14.16
C ILE A 313 -10.49 -0.29 14.03
N PRO A 314 -11.30 -1.34 14.28
CA PRO A 314 -12.76 -1.21 14.26
C PRO A 314 -13.30 -0.18 15.25
N GLU A 315 -12.72 -0.07 16.45
CA GLU A 315 -13.12 0.98 17.39
C GLU A 315 -12.76 2.38 16.88
N LEU A 316 -11.59 2.56 16.25
CA LEU A 316 -11.21 3.82 15.61
C LEU A 316 -12.24 4.20 14.54
N GLN A 317 -12.60 3.28 13.66
CA GLN A 317 -13.58 3.51 12.59
C GLN A 317 -14.96 3.92 13.12
N SER A 318 -15.37 3.36 14.27
CA SER A 318 -16.67 3.68 14.88
C SER A 318 -16.70 5.00 15.65
N LYS A 319 -15.54 5.46 16.16
CA LYS A 319 -15.43 6.63 17.04
C LYS A 319 -14.92 7.88 16.33
N ALA A 320 -14.13 7.71 15.27
CA ALA A 320 -13.42 8.82 14.65
C ALA A 320 -14.37 9.86 14.04
N THR A 321 -14.08 11.12 14.32
CA THR A 321 -14.75 12.28 13.70
C THR A 321 -13.70 13.08 12.95
N PHE A 322 -13.96 13.37 11.68
CA PHE A 322 -13.13 14.23 10.87
C PHE A 322 -13.58 15.69 10.97
N ILE A 323 -12.61 16.60 11.12
CA ILE A 323 -12.82 18.04 11.04
C ILE A 323 -12.07 18.60 9.83
N LEU A 324 -12.73 19.48 9.08
CA LEU A 324 -12.11 20.17 7.94
C LEU A 324 -11.16 21.27 8.44
N GLN A 325 -10.01 21.38 7.82
CA GLN A 325 -9.06 22.46 8.06
C GLN A 325 -9.20 23.54 6.98
N SER A 326 -9.08 24.81 7.39
CA SER A 326 -8.77 25.88 6.45
C SER A 326 -7.31 25.74 5.96
N HIS A 327 -6.97 26.44 4.88
CA HIS A 327 -5.58 26.49 4.42
C HIS A 327 -4.60 27.02 5.51
N ALA A 328 -5.04 27.99 6.31
CA ALA A 328 -4.26 28.51 7.43
C ALA A 328 -4.05 27.44 8.53
N ALA A 329 -5.09 26.71 8.89
CA ALA A 329 -5.01 25.64 9.88
C ALA A 329 -4.12 24.47 9.39
N SER A 330 -4.20 24.13 8.09
CA SER A 330 -3.30 23.15 7.51
C SER A 330 -1.84 23.57 7.55
N ALA A 331 -1.53 24.86 7.34
CA ALA A 331 -0.18 25.42 7.47
C ALA A 331 0.32 25.41 8.93
N GLU A 332 -0.57 25.62 9.91
CA GLU A 332 -0.29 25.52 11.34
C GLU A 332 0.03 24.09 11.78
N SER A 333 -0.51 23.09 11.09
CA SER A 333 -0.31 21.66 11.40
C SER A 333 1.12 21.17 11.14
N ASP A 334 1.95 21.94 10.43
CA ASP A 334 3.37 21.64 10.20
C ASP A 334 4.25 22.15 11.34
N THR A 335 5.36 21.43 11.59
CA THR A 335 6.39 21.86 12.57
C THR A 335 7.17 23.10 12.06
N HIS A 336 6.60 24.27 12.19
CA HIS A 336 7.10 25.53 11.60
C HIS A 336 8.43 26.04 12.22
N ILE A 337 8.81 25.57 13.42
CA ILE A 337 10.08 25.96 14.06
C ILE A 337 11.32 25.50 13.26
N LEU A 338 11.18 24.46 12.43
CA LEU A 338 12.27 23.93 11.59
C LEU A 338 12.42 24.67 10.25
N ARG A 339 11.56 25.64 9.96
CA ARG A 339 11.56 26.44 8.71
C ARG A 339 12.41 27.71 8.81
N ARG A 340 13.49 27.75 9.64
CA ARG A 340 14.42 28.86 9.72
C ARG A 340 15.58 28.69 8.77
#